data_14eea593c7478e793c4d3172db34a31d
#
_entry.id   14eea593c7478e793c4d3172db34a31d
#
_cell.length_a   1.000
_cell.length_b   1.000
_cell.length_c   1.000
_cell.angle_alpha   90.00
_cell.angle_beta   90.00
_cell.angle_gamma   90.00
#
_symmetry.space_group_name_H-M   'P 1'
#
loop_
_entity.id
_entity.type
_entity.pdbx_description
1 polymer ?
#
loop_
_entity_poly.entity_id
_entity_poly.type
_entity_poly.pdbx_seq_one_letter_code
_entity_poly.pdbx_strand_id
1 'polypeptide(L)'
;MWGDFFDGTPYPLTLANPGDLPAEWLNDSGTADTERRGLRLPRTGGLALRRVKLAENSSPLPMDRWIGNYNLFDNVDEIGDVTRFTFGVEKTFDDGLKSFEARMSFAHTLSSNQIYRTPVGPPPFVTQDLDDEFGNLVLTYKQIIRPLDDGIVTAGIGIGLPTADDQLLFNRNEVAPLLLMKVHNDAVHLMPFIAFMRQPSDKLVIQGFAQVDFATSGNPVLIRSETGPGPLTNSAKIEAVPLLFLDLGLAYKWIENREGLINAITPLLELHYSLGMRDRDQLQSGQAEPPIFDFESSGRISVLNLTAGASLQLGDSIFVRPAFSIPLSNGAGASYDYEFGVHVNILR
;
A
#
# COMPACT_ATOMS: atom_id res chain seq x y z
N MET A 1 9.33 -12.48 1.41
CA MET A 1 8.98 -11.77 0.16
C MET A 1 8.90 -10.29 0.43
N TRP A 2 9.01 -9.47 -0.60
CA TRP A 2 9.00 -8.01 -0.48
C TRP A 2 7.62 -7.46 -0.74
N GLY A 3 7.34 -6.31 -0.14
CA GLY A 3 6.10 -5.60 -0.35
C GLY A 3 6.12 -4.80 -1.64
N ASP A 4 4.96 -4.40 -2.06
CA ASP A 4 4.77 -3.38 -3.08
C ASP A 4 4.15 -2.15 -2.40
N PHE A 5 4.34 -0.98 -2.99
CA PHE A 5 3.68 0.22 -2.53
C PHE A 5 2.31 0.29 -3.22
N PHE A 6 1.27 -0.13 -2.50
CA PHE A 6 -0.08 -0.17 -3.03
C PHE A 6 -0.94 0.97 -2.50
N ASP A 7 -1.98 1.24 -3.25
CA ASP A 7 -3.05 2.17 -2.95
C ASP A 7 -2.67 3.64 -2.94
N GLY A 8 -1.68 3.93 -3.67
CA GLY A 8 -1.34 5.29 -3.91
C GLY A 8 -1.67 5.77 -5.29
N THR A 9 -2.48 5.08 -6.09
CA THR A 9 -2.92 5.73 -7.32
C THR A 9 -3.72 6.96 -6.94
N PRO A 10 -3.31 8.13 -7.38
CA PRO A 10 -4.04 9.34 -7.14
C PRO A 10 -5.46 9.13 -7.66
N TYR A 11 -6.46 9.50 -6.88
CA TYR A 11 -7.79 9.68 -7.44
C TYR A 11 -7.69 10.93 -8.31
N PRO A 12 -7.72 10.84 -9.65
CA PRO A 12 -7.80 12.04 -10.45
C PRO A 12 -9.12 12.72 -10.12
N LEU A 13 -9.06 13.89 -9.55
CA LEU A 13 -10.19 14.77 -9.38
C LEU A 13 -10.27 15.66 -10.60
N THR A 14 -11.31 15.53 -11.39
CA THR A 14 -11.64 16.50 -12.43
C THR A 14 -12.63 17.49 -11.86
N LEU A 15 -12.31 18.75 -11.90
CA LEU A 15 -13.25 19.82 -11.57
C LEU A 15 -14.33 19.84 -12.65
N ALA A 16 -15.60 19.69 -12.27
CA ALA A 16 -16.68 19.37 -13.21
C ALA A 16 -16.94 20.52 -14.14
N ASN A 17 -17.21 21.65 -14.03
CA ASN A 17 -17.38 22.69 -15.04
C ASN A 17 -16.58 23.96 -14.71
N PRO A 18 -15.89 24.53 -15.72
CA PRO A 18 -15.18 25.78 -15.52
C PRO A 18 -16.05 26.94 -15.00
N GLY A 19 -17.34 26.94 -15.33
CA GLY A 19 -18.26 27.98 -14.87
C GLY A 19 -18.71 27.89 -13.42
N ASP A 20 -18.43 26.74 -12.76
CA ASP A 20 -18.80 26.48 -11.38
C ASP A 20 -17.64 26.66 -10.40
N LEU A 21 -16.47 26.99 -10.96
CA LEU A 21 -15.28 27.24 -10.16
C LEU A 21 -15.32 28.67 -9.58
N PRO A 22 -14.82 28.87 -8.35
CA PRO A 22 -14.54 30.20 -7.85
C PRO A 22 -13.73 31.00 -8.86
N ALA A 23 -14.05 32.26 -9.04
CA ALA A 23 -13.38 33.15 -10.04
C ALA A 23 -11.84 33.16 -9.89
N GLU A 24 -11.35 32.91 -8.68
CA GLU A 24 -9.94 32.79 -8.34
C GLU A 24 -9.26 31.50 -8.88
N TRP A 25 -10.05 30.55 -9.38
CA TRP A 25 -9.57 29.27 -9.96
C TRP A 25 -9.60 29.31 -11.49
N LEU A 26 -10.08 30.41 -12.07
CA LEU A 26 -10.06 30.66 -13.49
C LEU A 26 -8.76 31.37 -13.84
N ASN A 27 -8.21 31.09 -15.04
CA ASN A 27 -7.09 31.86 -15.55
C ASN A 27 -7.50 33.30 -15.85
N ASP A 28 -6.54 34.22 -16.04
CA ASP A 28 -6.74 35.64 -16.35
C ASP A 28 -7.66 35.89 -17.58
N SER A 29 -7.90 34.89 -18.41
CA SER A 29 -8.80 34.99 -19.58
C SER A 29 -10.24 34.55 -19.25
N GLY A 30 -10.55 34.14 -18.02
CA GLY A 30 -11.89 33.68 -17.64
C GLY A 30 -12.31 32.37 -18.35
N THR A 31 -11.40 31.74 -19.06
CA THR A 31 -11.58 30.43 -19.70
C THR A 31 -10.88 29.39 -18.87
N ALA A 32 -11.59 28.33 -18.48
CA ALA A 32 -10.91 27.15 -18.00
C ALA A 32 -10.02 26.65 -19.12
N ASP A 33 -8.79 26.41 -18.77
CA ASP A 33 -7.87 25.72 -19.67
C ASP A 33 -8.50 24.37 -19.98
N THR A 34 -9.01 24.22 -21.20
CA THR A 34 -9.76 23.04 -21.66
C THR A 34 -8.88 21.80 -21.81
N GLU A 35 -7.59 21.90 -21.59
CA GLU A 35 -6.73 20.77 -21.38
C GLU A 35 -6.95 20.29 -19.95
N ARG A 36 -7.88 19.36 -19.80
CA ARG A 36 -8.19 18.47 -18.68
C ARG A 36 -7.07 18.40 -17.64
N ARG A 37 -6.94 19.40 -16.83
CA ARG A 37 -6.06 19.34 -15.66
C ARG A 37 -6.89 18.75 -14.54
N GLY A 38 -6.98 17.41 -14.53
CA GLY A 38 -7.44 16.71 -13.35
C GLY A 38 -6.57 17.15 -12.17
N LEU A 39 -7.17 17.63 -11.10
CA LEU A 39 -6.48 17.78 -9.84
C LEU A 39 -6.20 16.36 -9.35
N ARG A 40 -4.96 15.93 -9.40
CA ARG A 40 -4.56 14.65 -8.82
C ARG A 40 -4.32 14.90 -7.36
N LEU A 41 -5.11 14.24 -6.52
CA LEU A 41 -4.77 14.15 -5.10
C LEU A 41 -3.53 13.29 -4.97
N PRO A 42 -2.44 13.79 -4.39
CA PRO A 42 -1.30 12.95 -4.11
C PRO A 42 -1.73 11.79 -3.23
N ARG A 43 -1.01 10.71 -3.33
CA ARG A 43 -1.19 9.53 -2.49
C ARG A 43 -1.05 9.95 -1.05
N THR A 44 -2.10 9.80 -0.30
CA THR A 44 -2.07 10.17 1.11
C THR A 44 -1.55 9.00 1.93
N GLY A 45 -0.89 9.33 3.01
CA GLY A 45 -0.31 8.38 3.93
C GLY A 45 -1.31 7.33 4.40
N GLY A 46 -2.47 7.77 4.82
CA GLY A 46 -3.52 6.87 5.25
C GLY A 46 -3.88 5.83 4.19
N LEU A 47 -4.10 6.22 2.95
CA LEU A 47 -4.43 5.30 1.86
C LEU A 47 -3.28 4.35 1.51
N ALA A 48 -2.06 4.86 1.42
CA ALA A 48 -0.88 4.08 1.07
C ALA A 48 -0.51 3.03 2.12
N LEU A 49 -0.90 3.24 3.38
CA LEU A 49 -0.62 2.33 4.49
C LEU A 49 -1.80 1.44 4.87
N ARG A 50 -2.99 1.63 4.27
CA ARG A 50 -4.19 0.85 4.60
C ARG A 50 -4.13 -0.59 4.10
N ARG A 51 -3.38 -0.84 3.04
CA ARG A 51 -3.24 -2.16 2.42
C ARG A 51 -1.83 -2.68 2.60
N VAL A 52 -1.71 -3.91 3.10
CA VAL A 52 -0.44 -4.59 3.32
C VAL A 52 -0.47 -5.90 2.57
N LYS A 53 0.59 -6.17 1.81
CA LYS A 53 0.79 -7.46 1.18
C LYS A 53 1.21 -8.48 2.23
N LEU A 54 0.41 -9.53 2.44
CA LEU A 54 0.71 -10.55 3.46
C LEU A 54 2.01 -11.31 3.19
N ALA A 55 2.39 -11.44 1.91
CA ALA A 55 3.65 -12.08 1.52
C ALA A 55 4.89 -11.29 1.93
N GLU A 56 4.77 -9.98 2.20
CA GLU A 56 5.90 -9.15 2.63
C GLU A 56 6.50 -9.66 3.94
N ASN A 57 7.79 -9.96 3.92
CA ASN A 57 8.52 -10.57 5.03
C ASN A 57 7.79 -11.77 5.67
N SER A 58 6.98 -12.49 4.88
CA SER A 58 6.27 -13.68 5.34
C SER A 58 6.99 -14.96 4.91
N SER A 59 6.65 -16.04 5.59
CA SER A 59 7.02 -17.41 5.25
C SER A 59 5.77 -18.26 5.17
N PRO A 60 5.68 -19.20 4.23
CA PRO A 60 4.65 -20.23 4.27
C PRO A 60 4.68 -21.06 5.57
N LEU A 61 5.86 -21.21 6.17
CA LEU A 61 6.01 -21.91 7.45
C LEU A 61 5.55 -21.02 8.62
N PRO A 62 4.62 -21.47 9.48
CA PRO A 62 4.33 -20.82 10.75
C PRO A 62 5.57 -20.75 11.65
N MET A 63 5.82 -19.59 12.26
CA MET A 63 7.01 -19.39 13.10
C MET A 63 6.69 -18.51 14.31
N ASP A 64 7.40 -18.74 15.42
CA ASP A 64 7.42 -17.81 16.54
C ASP A 64 8.46 -16.74 16.28
N ARG A 65 8.04 -15.48 16.02
CA ARG A 65 8.99 -14.41 15.67
C ARG A 65 8.46 -13.00 15.94
N TRP A 66 9.40 -12.08 16.09
CA TRP A 66 9.20 -10.65 15.91
C TRP A 66 9.56 -10.27 14.48
N ILE A 67 8.81 -9.34 13.90
CA ILE A 67 8.94 -8.86 12.54
C ILE A 67 9.25 -7.37 12.59
N GLY A 68 10.26 -6.95 11.85
CA GLY A 68 10.59 -5.56 11.61
C GLY A 68 10.95 -5.35 10.15
N ASN A 69 10.32 -4.38 9.48
CA ASN A 69 10.66 -4.01 8.11
C ASN A 69 10.95 -2.51 8.07
N TYR A 70 11.94 -2.16 7.28
CA TYR A 70 12.22 -0.82 6.82
C TYR A 70 12.23 -0.83 5.29
N ASN A 71 11.44 0.04 4.67
CA ASN A 71 11.35 0.17 3.22
C ASN A 71 11.47 1.65 2.85
N LEU A 72 12.36 1.95 1.93
CA LEU A 72 12.50 3.24 1.26
C LEU A 72 12.05 3.07 -0.19
N PHE A 73 11.02 3.79 -0.59
CA PHE A 73 10.53 3.89 -1.96
C PHE A 73 11.01 5.21 -2.54
N ASP A 74 11.79 5.15 -3.61
CA ASP A 74 12.36 6.31 -4.29
C ASP A 74 11.38 6.85 -5.32
N ASN A 75 11.24 8.18 -5.35
CA ASN A 75 10.47 8.90 -6.35
C ASN A 75 9.04 8.36 -6.55
N VAL A 76 8.30 8.18 -5.45
CA VAL A 76 6.89 7.79 -5.52
C VAL A 76 6.11 8.91 -6.20
N ASP A 77 5.36 8.57 -7.26
CA ASP A 77 4.60 9.51 -8.07
C ASP A 77 3.88 10.57 -7.23
N GLU A 78 4.16 11.85 -7.50
CA GLU A 78 3.54 13.04 -6.89
C GLU A 78 3.82 13.25 -5.38
N ILE A 79 4.57 12.34 -4.72
CA ILE A 79 4.88 12.41 -3.30
C ILE A 79 6.38 12.66 -3.06
N GLY A 80 7.25 12.03 -3.88
CA GLY A 80 8.68 11.93 -3.62
C GLY A 80 9.04 10.67 -2.83
N ASP A 81 10.11 10.72 -2.05
CA ASP A 81 10.59 9.55 -1.32
C ASP A 81 9.68 9.17 -0.15
N VAL A 82 9.37 7.89 -0.03
CA VAL A 82 8.54 7.37 1.05
C VAL A 82 9.32 6.38 1.90
N THR A 83 9.32 6.62 3.21
CA THR A 83 9.89 5.71 4.19
C THR A 83 8.77 5.03 4.97
N ARG A 84 8.74 3.68 4.92
CA ARG A 84 7.76 2.87 5.63
C ARG A 84 8.44 1.91 6.60
N PHE A 85 7.90 1.84 7.80
CA PHE A 85 8.25 0.84 8.80
C PHE A 85 7.06 -0.10 9.01
N THR A 86 7.32 -1.39 9.21
CA THR A 86 6.29 -2.36 9.60
C THR A 86 6.79 -3.16 10.77
N PHE A 87 5.98 -3.24 11.82
CA PHE A 87 6.26 -4.06 12.99
C PHE A 87 5.20 -5.15 13.12
N GLY A 88 5.63 -6.30 13.61
CA GLY A 88 4.71 -7.39 13.80
C GLY A 88 5.23 -8.47 14.74
N VAL A 89 4.31 -9.34 15.11
CA VAL A 89 4.58 -10.54 15.90
C VAL A 89 3.79 -11.70 15.32
N GLU A 90 4.44 -12.85 15.20
CA GLU A 90 3.81 -14.11 14.83
C GLU A 90 4.01 -15.12 15.96
N LYS A 91 2.94 -15.81 16.34
CA LYS A 91 2.92 -16.84 17.39
C LYS A 91 2.30 -18.12 16.86
N THR A 92 3.04 -19.22 17.01
CA THR A 92 2.58 -20.55 16.64
C THR A 92 1.77 -21.23 17.77
N PHE A 93 0.94 -22.17 17.37
CA PHE A 93 0.18 -23.07 18.21
C PHE A 93 -0.09 -24.37 17.45
N ASP A 94 -0.72 -25.35 18.13
CA ASP A 94 -1.01 -26.66 17.54
C ASP A 94 0.27 -27.34 16.99
N ASP A 95 1.27 -27.49 17.87
CA ASP A 95 2.58 -28.06 17.56
C ASP A 95 3.30 -27.42 16.35
N GLY A 96 3.12 -26.10 16.16
CA GLY A 96 3.74 -25.34 15.07
C GLY A 96 3.04 -25.45 13.72
N LEU A 97 1.89 -26.14 13.65
CA LEU A 97 1.11 -26.28 12.41
C LEU A 97 0.31 -25.04 12.05
N LYS A 98 0.05 -24.17 13.02
CA LYS A 98 -0.76 -22.96 12.87
C LYS A 98 -0.06 -21.77 13.50
N SER A 99 -0.38 -20.58 13.01
CA SER A 99 0.04 -19.34 13.66
C SER A 99 -1.00 -18.24 13.54
N PHE A 100 -0.92 -17.31 14.50
CA PHE A 100 -1.51 -15.97 14.38
C PHE A 100 -0.40 -14.93 14.29
N GLU A 101 -0.63 -13.96 13.43
CA GLU A 101 0.28 -12.84 13.23
C GLU A 101 -0.50 -11.54 13.32
N ALA A 102 0.11 -10.51 13.93
CA ALA A 102 -0.38 -9.14 13.92
C ALA A 102 0.71 -8.23 13.38
N ARG A 103 0.36 -7.33 12.45
CA ARG A 103 1.25 -6.33 11.85
C ARG A 103 0.60 -4.97 11.77
N MET A 104 1.42 -3.94 11.90
CA MET A 104 1.03 -2.56 11.67
C MET A 104 2.18 -1.81 10.99
N SER A 105 1.84 -1.02 9.98
CA SER A 105 2.80 -0.17 9.26
C SER A 105 2.68 1.26 9.74
N PHE A 106 3.77 1.99 9.60
CA PHE A 106 3.84 3.41 9.88
C PHE A 106 4.79 4.08 8.89
N ALA A 107 4.52 5.31 8.49
CA ALA A 107 5.39 6.10 7.63
C ALA A 107 5.55 7.51 8.16
N HIS A 108 6.75 8.06 8.01
CA HIS A 108 7.09 9.42 8.46
C HIS A 108 6.95 10.47 7.35
N THR A 109 6.84 10.05 6.10
CA THR A 109 6.86 10.92 4.91
C THR A 109 5.50 11.03 4.22
N LEU A 110 4.46 10.58 4.88
CA LEU A 110 3.10 10.60 4.36
C LEU A 110 2.19 11.38 5.31
N SER A 111 1.08 11.92 4.81
CA SER A 111 0.07 12.59 5.63
C SER A 111 -1.33 12.29 5.14
N SER A 112 -2.25 12.03 6.05
CA SER A 112 -3.69 11.96 5.76
C SER A 112 -4.32 13.33 5.55
N ASN A 113 -3.60 14.40 5.89
CA ASN A 113 -4.02 15.77 5.74
C ASN A 113 -3.42 16.38 4.48
N GLN A 114 -4.26 16.73 3.52
CA GLN A 114 -3.85 17.38 2.28
C GLN A 114 -4.33 18.82 2.24
N ILE A 115 -3.47 19.71 1.80
CA ILE A 115 -3.79 21.11 1.67
C ILE A 115 -3.75 21.48 0.20
N TYR A 116 -4.91 21.83 -0.35
CA TYR A 116 -5.03 22.43 -1.65
C TYR A 116 -4.65 23.90 -1.57
N ARG A 117 -3.69 24.32 -2.37
CA ARG A 117 -3.30 25.73 -2.53
C ARG A 117 -3.65 26.18 -3.94
N THR A 118 -4.45 27.22 -4.07
CA THR A 118 -4.51 27.99 -5.32
C THR A 118 -3.23 28.81 -5.43
N PRO A 119 -2.37 28.58 -6.42
CA PRO A 119 -1.19 29.43 -6.60
C PRO A 119 -1.62 30.78 -7.15
N VAL A 120 -0.85 31.80 -6.83
CA VAL A 120 -0.77 33.03 -7.64
C VAL A 120 0.04 32.62 -8.88
N GLY A 121 -0.61 31.94 -9.84
CA GLY A 121 -0.02 31.40 -11.07
C GLY A 121 -0.34 29.90 -11.30
N PRO A 122 -0.34 29.41 -12.55
CA PRO A 122 -0.65 28.02 -12.87
C PRO A 122 0.51 27.06 -12.53
N PRO A 123 0.26 25.81 -12.18
CA PRO A 123 -1.01 25.12 -11.89
C PRO A 123 -1.30 25.00 -10.39
N PRO A 124 -2.57 24.75 -9.98
CA PRO A 124 -2.86 24.42 -8.60
C PRO A 124 -2.15 23.12 -8.22
N PHE A 125 -1.52 23.11 -7.05
CA PHE A 125 -0.87 21.92 -6.54
C PHE A 125 -1.38 21.59 -5.14
N VAL A 126 -1.41 20.31 -4.82
CA VAL A 126 -1.69 19.83 -3.49
C VAL A 126 -0.37 19.65 -2.77
N THR A 127 -0.24 20.22 -1.59
CA THR A 127 0.89 19.97 -0.70
C THR A 127 0.39 19.14 0.46
N GLN A 128 1.22 18.21 0.92
CA GLN A 128 1.02 17.55 2.19
C GLN A 128 2.02 18.11 3.19
N ASP A 129 1.58 18.28 4.43
CA ASP A 129 2.52 18.46 5.52
C ASP A 129 3.10 17.07 5.84
N LEU A 130 4.41 16.97 6.00
CA LEU A 130 5.03 15.71 6.42
C LEU A 130 4.57 15.43 7.85
N ASP A 131 4.00 14.25 8.06
CA ASP A 131 3.48 13.83 9.35
C ASP A 131 3.75 12.33 9.56
N ASP A 132 3.53 11.86 10.77
CA ASP A 132 3.63 10.45 11.12
C ASP A 132 2.26 9.78 10.93
N GLU A 133 2.18 8.83 10.01
CA GLU A 133 0.94 8.13 9.68
C GLU A 133 1.01 6.65 10.05
N PHE A 134 -0.01 6.19 10.77
CA PHE A 134 -0.19 4.77 11.04
C PHE A 134 -1.12 4.13 10.00
N GLY A 135 -0.78 2.92 9.61
CA GLY A 135 -1.58 2.10 8.71
C GLY A 135 -2.66 1.30 9.43
N ASN A 136 -3.37 0.50 8.66
CA ASN A 136 -4.33 -0.45 9.19
C ASN A 136 -3.63 -1.60 9.93
N LEU A 137 -4.19 -2.00 11.07
CA LEU A 137 -3.79 -3.22 11.76
C LEU A 137 -4.20 -4.44 10.94
N VAL A 138 -3.25 -5.31 10.62
CA VAL A 138 -3.50 -6.56 9.91
C VAL A 138 -3.31 -7.74 10.86
N LEU A 139 -4.34 -8.56 10.96
CA LEU A 139 -4.33 -9.83 11.69
C LEU A 139 -4.34 -10.96 10.69
N THR A 140 -3.43 -11.93 10.81
CA THR A 140 -3.33 -13.05 9.88
C THR A 140 -3.39 -14.39 10.63
N TYR A 141 -4.27 -15.27 10.18
CA TYR A 141 -4.27 -16.68 10.54
C TYR A 141 -3.64 -17.49 9.42
N LYS A 142 -2.79 -18.44 9.77
CA LYS A 142 -2.06 -19.31 8.85
C LYS A 142 -2.06 -20.75 9.36
N GLN A 143 -2.24 -21.72 8.44
CA GLN A 143 -2.24 -23.13 8.75
C GLN A 143 -1.57 -23.94 7.63
N ILE A 144 -0.69 -24.89 8.01
CA ILE A 144 -0.20 -25.91 7.10
C ILE A 144 -1.36 -26.86 6.77
N ILE A 145 -1.75 -26.89 5.48
CA ILE A 145 -2.86 -27.73 5.01
C ILE A 145 -2.36 -29.02 4.37
N ARG A 146 -1.09 -29.03 3.93
CA ARG A 146 -0.49 -30.23 3.33
C ARG A 146 1.02 -30.24 3.53
N PRO A 147 1.57 -31.23 4.24
CA PRO A 147 2.99 -31.53 4.18
C PRO A 147 3.35 -32.16 2.83
N LEU A 148 4.55 -31.90 2.35
CA LEU A 148 5.16 -32.50 1.16
C LEU A 148 6.47 -33.17 1.57
N ASP A 149 7.02 -34.06 0.74
CA ASP A 149 8.29 -34.73 1.06
C ASP A 149 9.46 -33.74 1.21
N ASP A 150 9.42 -32.64 0.46
CA ASP A 150 10.44 -31.60 0.45
C ASP A 150 9.90 -30.21 0.81
N GLY A 151 8.73 -30.12 1.47
CA GLY A 151 8.15 -28.81 1.78
C GLY A 151 6.76 -28.86 2.38
N ILE A 152 6.03 -27.76 2.22
CA ILE A 152 4.69 -27.59 2.77
C ILE A 152 3.80 -26.76 1.82
N VAL A 153 2.50 -26.96 1.95
CA VAL A 153 1.47 -26.06 1.44
C VAL A 153 0.69 -25.49 2.62
N THR A 154 0.51 -24.20 2.63
CA THR A 154 -0.14 -23.45 3.70
C THR A 154 -1.29 -22.66 3.11
N ALA A 155 -2.38 -22.53 3.83
CA ALA A 155 -3.46 -21.61 3.54
C ALA A 155 -3.74 -20.71 4.75
N GLY A 156 -4.34 -19.55 4.50
CA GLY A 156 -4.66 -18.63 5.56
C GLY A 156 -5.55 -17.49 5.11
N ILE A 157 -5.83 -16.61 6.04
CA ILE A 157 -6.59 -15.40 5.81
C ILE A 157 -6.01 -14.25 6.64
N GLY A 158 -5.80 -13.12 5.99
CA GLY A 158 -5.55 -11.84 6.66
C GLY A 158 -6.84 -11.03 6.78
N ILE A 159 -6.92 -10.21 7.82
CA ILE A 159 -8.00 -9.24 8.05
C ILE A 159 -7.34 -7.90 8.32
N GLY A 160 -7.55 -6.93 7.42
CA GLY A 160 -7.13 -5.55 7.60
C GLY A 160 -8.24 -4.76 8.30
N LEU A 161 -7.96 -4.29 9.51
CA LEU A 161 -8.89 -3.50 10.32
C LEU A 161 -8.69 -2.01 10.03
N PRO A 162 -9.77 -1.22 9.91
CA PRO A 162 -9.69 0.20 9.57
C PRO A 162 -9.24 1.04 10.77
N THR A 163 -7.97 0.93 11.15
CA THR A 163 -7.37 1.64 12.29
C THR A 163 -6.55 2.86 11.89
N ALA A 164 -6.27 3.04 10.60
CA ALA A 164 -5.61 4.22 10.06
C ALA A 164 -6.56 5.43 10.04
N ASP A 165 -5.98 6.63 10.03
CA ASP A 165 -6.73 7.88 10.01
C ASP A 165 -7.55 8.08 8.73
N ASP A 166 -8.61 8.87 8.83
CA ASP A 166 -9.41 9.34 7.69
C ASP A 166 -8.58 10.30 6.82
N GLN A 167 -8.84 10.29 5.51
CA GLN A 167 -8.20 11.24 4.60
C GLN A 167 -8.96 12.56 4.58
N LEU A 168 -8.27 13.67 4.77
CA LEU A 168 -8.82 15.01 4.79
C LEU A 168 -8.19 15.87 3.69
N LEU A 169 -9.02 16.59 2.93
CA LEU A 169 -8.59 17.60 1.96
C LEU A 169 -9.07 18.96 2.41
N PHE A 170 -8.13 19.86 2.61
CA PHE A 170 -8.39 21.24 3.00
C PHE A 170 -8.08 22.21 1.84
N ASN A 171 -8.90 23.26 1.72
CA ASN A 171 -8.53 24.46 0.98
C ASN A 171 -7.87 25.44 1.96
N ARG A 172 -6.66 25.87 1.68
CA ARG A 172 -6.01 26.91 2.45
C ARG A 172 -6.39 28.26 1.88
N ASN A 173 -7.47 28.84 2.36
CA ASN A 173 -7.71 30.26 2.25
C ASN A 173 -6.88 31.00 3.33
N GLU A 174 -6.48 32.23 3.10
CA GLU A 174 -5.50 32.97 3.92
C GLU A 174 -5.85 33.11 5.42
N VAL A 175 -7.08 32.81 5.83
CA VAL A 175 -7.58 33.06 7.19
C VAL A 175 -7.83 31.78 8.01
N ALA A 176 -8.31 30.70 7.38
CA ALA A 176 -8.50 29.39 8.05
C ALA A 176 -8.61 28.25 7.03
N PRO A 177 -8.04 27.07 7.29
CA PRO A 177 -8.21 25.93 6.41
C PRO A 177 -9.68 25.49 6.41
N LEU A 178 -10.29 25.40 5.21
CA LEU A 178 -11.65 24.91 5.02
C LEU A 178 -11.60 23.45 4.57
N LEU A 179 -12.20 22.55 5.34
CA LEU A 179 -12.31 21.14 4.97
C LEU A 179 -13.25 20.99 3.75
N LEU A 180 -12.71 20.52 2.63
CA LEU A 180 -13.43 20.32 1.37
C LEU A 180 -13.96 18.92 1.22
N MET A 181 -13.17 17.92 1.61
CA MET A 181 -13.50 16.51 1.45
C MET A 181 -12.94 15.69 2.60
N LYS A 182 -13.67 14.66 2.98
CA LYS A 182 -13.27 13.63 3.93
C LYS A 182 -13.56 12.26 3.36
N VAL A 183 -12.57 11.38 3.31
CA VAL A 183 -12.73 9.97 2.96
C VAL A 183 -12.52 9.13 4.22
N HIS A 184 -13.59 8.49 4.67
CA HIS A 184 -13.50 7.62 5.84
C HIS A 184 -12.67 6.36 5.58
N ASN A 185 -12.07 5.84 6.63
CA ASN A 185 -11.41 4.55 6.62
C ASN A 185 -12.29 3.53 7.38
N ASP A 186 -13.38 3.09 6.76
CA ASP A 186 -14.36 2.20 7.41
C ASP A 186 -14.31 0.77 6.85
N ALA A 187 -13.65 0.56 5.71
CA ALA A 187 -13.63 -0.71 5.04
C ALA A 187 -12.72 -1.73 5.72
N VAL A 188 -13.25 -2.89 6.06
CA VAL A 188 -12.47 -4.06 6.47
C VAL A 188 -12.01 -4.79 5.21
N HIS A 189 -10.72 -5.13 5.16
CA HIS A 189 -10.13 -5.91 4.07
C HIS A 189 -10.02 -7.38 4.46
N LEU A 190 -10.47 -8.27 3.57
CA LEU A 190 -10.29 -9.72 3.69
C LEU A 190 -9.24 -10.18 2.67
N MET A 191 -8.25 -10.91 3.14
CA MET A 191 -7.08 -11.30 2.36
C MET A 191 -6.83 -12.82 2.46
N PRO A 192 -7.69 -13.68 1.86
CA PRO A 192 -7.39 -15.09 1.77
C PRO A 192 -6.15 -15.33 0.91
N PHE A 193 -5.35 -16.33 1.31
CA PHE A 193 -4.15 -16.71 0.58
C PHE A 193 -3.87 -18.20 0.64
N ILE A 194 -3.10 -18.66 -0.35
CA ILE A 194 -2.42 -19.94 -0.36
C ILE A 194 -0.93 -19.71 -0.61
N ALA A 195 -0.09 -20.48 0.04
CA ALA A 195 1.35 -20.39 -0.10
C ALA A 195 1.99 -21.77 -0.12
N PHE A 196 3.18 -21.87 -0.67
CA PHE A 196 3.99 -23.08 -0.62
C PHE A 196 5.44 -22.75 -0.35
N MET A 197 6.15 -23.69 0.24
CA MET A 197 7.60 -23.70 0.33
C MET A 197 8.10 -25.09 -0.02
N ARG A 198 9.10 -25.17 -0.91
CA ARG A 198 9.79 -26.38 -1.31
C ARG A 198 11.29 -26.25 -1.09
N GLN A 199 11.92 -27.31 -0.67
CA GLN A 199 13.38 -27.42 -0.55
C GLN A 199 13.86 -28.64 -1.33
N PRO A 200 13.93 -28.53 -2.69
CA PRO A 200 14.27 -29.68 -3.54
C PRO A 200 15.74 -30.15 -3.35
N SER A 201 16.55 -29.36 -2.68
CA SER A 201 17.90 -29.73 -2.25
C SER A 201 18.26 -29.03 -0.93
N ASP A 202 19.32 -29.46 -0.26
CA ASP A 202 19.79 -28.83 1.00
C ASP A 202 20.10 -27.34 0.87
N LYS A 203 20.34 -26.88 -0.35
CA LYS A 203 20.73 -25.48 -0.64
C LYS A 203 19.64 -24.63 -1.26
N LEU A 204 18.71 -25.20 -2.01
CA LEU A 204 17.71 -24.46 -2.78
C LEU A 204 16.38 -24.43 -2.04
N VAL A 205 15.85 -23.24 -1.83
CA VAL A 205 14.50 -22.99 -1.32
C VAL A 205 13.69 -22.26 -2.37
N ILE A 206 12.50 -22.75 -2.64
CA ILE A 206 11.51 -22.12 -3.53
C ILE A 206 10.27 -21.83 -2.70
N GLN A 207 9.73 -20.64 -2.78
CA GLN A 207 8.49 -20.29 -2.11
C GLN A 207 7.58 -19.48 -3.03
N GLY A 208 6.27 -19.59 -2.81
CA GLY A 208 5.30 -18.82 -3.55
C GLY A 208 4.08 -18.48 -2.73
N PHE A 209 3.43 -17.38 -3.08
CA PHE A 209 2.17 -16.92 -2.49
C PHE A 209 1.20 -16.53 -3.59
N ALA A 210 -0.06 -16.83 -3.38
CA ALA A 210 -1.17 -16.27 -4.14
C ALA A 210 -2.18 -15.73 -3.12
N GLN A 211 -2.46 -14.44 -3.18
CA GLN A 211 -3.33 -13.71 -2.26
C GLN A 211 -4.34 -12.90 -3.05
N VAL A 212 -5.58 -12.87 -2.57
CA VAL A 212 -6.59 -11.90 -3.02
C VAL A 212 -6.86 -10.94 -1.88
N ASP A 213 -6.98 -9.65 -2.16
CA ASP A 213 -7.38 -8.62 -1.21
C ASP A 213 -8.65 -7.95 -1.71
N PHE A 214 -9.72 -7.99 -0.93
CA PHE A 214 -10.96 -7.30 -1.23
C PHE A 214 -11.57 -6.66 0.01
N ALA A 215 -12.15 -5.48 -0.17
CA ALA A 215 -12.86 -4.76 0.87
C ALA A 215 -14.28 -5.31 1.04
N THR A 216 -14.77 -5.35 2.29
CA THR A 216 -16.14 -5.78 2.61
C THR A 216 -17.17 -4.70 2.31
N SER A 217 -16.74 -3.44 2.21
CA SER A 217 -17.59 -2.28 1.93
C SER A 217 -16.77 -1.16 1.29
N GLY A 218 -17.43 -0.18 0.69
CA GLY A 218 -16.79 1.07 0.27
C GLY A 218 -16.61 2.02 1.45
N ASN A 219 -15.60 2.87 1.36
CA ASN A 219 -15.35 3.96 2.28
C ASN A 219 -16.25 5.16 1.97
N PRO A 220 -17.01 5.71 2.94
CA PRO A 220 -17.85 6.89 2.72
C PRO A 220 -17.01 8.12 2.35
N VAL A 221 -17.51 8.90 1.42
CA VAL A 221 -16.92 10.18 1.01
C VAL A 221 -17.88 11.31 1.36
N LEU A 222 -17.41 12.23 2.17
CA LEU A 222 -18.12 13.47 2.49
C LEU A 222 -17.49 14.60 1.68
N ILE A 223 -18.30 15.33 0.92
CA ILE A 223 -17.85 16.45 0.10
C ILE A 223 -18.62 17.71 0.50
N ARG A 224 -17.95 18.84 0.46
CA ARG A 224 -18.57 20.16 0.60
C ARG A 224 -19.19 20.57 -0.73
N SER A 225 -20.49 20.76 -0.74
CA SER A 225 -21.23 21.13 -1.94
C SER A 225 -21.21 22.63 -2.24
N GLU A 226 -20.82 23.46 -1.26
CA GLU A 226 -20.80 24.92 -1.39
C GLU A 226 -19.42 25.47 -1.09
N THR A 227 -19.05 26.56 -1.74
CA THR A 227 -17.77 27.28 -1.51
C THR A 227 -17.71 28.03 -0.17
N GLY A 228 -18.76 27.92 0.66
CA GLY A 228 -18.91 28.56 1.97
C GLY A 228 -18.78 27.58 3.16
N PRO A 229 -18.95 28.06 4.40
CA PRO A 229 -18.81 27.28 5.63
C PRO A 229 -19.99 26.29 5.89
N GLY A 230 -20.61 25.76 4.85
CA GLY A 230 -21.67 24.76 4.93
C GLY A 230 -21.19 23.37 5.47
N PRO A 231 -22.10 22.46 5.81
CA PRO A 231 -21.75 21.12 6.26
C PRO A 231 -21.18 20.27 5.11
N LEU A 232 -20.35 19.28 5.46
CA LEU A 232 -20.02 18.19 4.54
C LEU A 232 -21.24 17.30 4.35
N THR A 233 -21.54 16.91 3.12
CA THR A 233 -22.64 16.00 2.78
C THR A 233 -22.10 14.67 2.30
N ASN A 234 -22.79 13.58 2.63
CA ASN A 234 -22.43 12.25 2.12
C ASN A 234 -22.74 12.21 0.62
N SER A 235 -21.71 12.13 -0.20
CA SER A 235 -21.83 12.23 -1.66
C SER A 235 -21.74 10.86 -2.34
N ALA A 236 -20.93 9.94 -1.80
CA ALA A 236 -20.62 8.67 -2.45
C ALA A 236 -19.90 7.70 -1.50
N LYS A 237 -19.62 6.50 -2.02
CA LYS A 237 -18.67 5.55 -1.41
C LYS A 237 -17.60 5.22 -2.41
N ILE A 238 -16.34 5.21 -1.98
CA ILE A 238 -15.21 4.70 -2.76
C ILE A 238 -15.02 3.23 -2.44
N GLU A 239 -15.18 2.37 -3.43
CA GLU A 239 -14.88 0.95 -3.29
C GLU A 239 -13.43 0.67 -3.68
N ALA A 240 -12.68 -0.01 -2.80
CA ALA A 240 -11.34 -0.46 -3.13
C ALA A 240 -11.39 -1.51 -4.26
N VAL A 241 -10.50 -1.37 -5.24
CA VAL A 241 -10.35 -2.37 -6.30
C VAL A 241 -9.82 -3.66 -5.67
N PRO A 242 -10.45 -4.82 -5.87
CA PRO A 242 -9.88 -6.08 -5.44
C PRO A 242 -8.54 -6.33 -6.13
N LEU A 243 -7.52 -6.75 -5.38
CA LEU A 243 -6.19 -7.03 -5.89
C LEU A 243 -5.87 -8.52 -5.82
N LEU A 244 -5.21 -9.02 -6.85
CA LEU A 244 -4.56 -10.32 -6.88
C LEU A 244 -3.06 -10.11 -6.79
N PHE A 245 -2.40 -10.78 -5.84
CA PHE A 245 -0.95 -10.83 -5.68
C PHE A 245 -0.45 -12.23 -5.97
N LEU A 246 0.57 -12.32 -6.82
CA LEU A 246 1.26 -13.58 -7.13
C LEU A 246 2.75 -13.35 -6.91
N ASP A 247 3.34 -14.11 -6.01
CA ASP A 247 4.73 -13.98 -5.64
C ASP A 247 5.46 -15.30 -5.78
N LEU A 248 6.66 -15.25 -6.33
CA LEU A 248 7.56 -16.38 -6.45
C LEU A 248 8.96 -15.96 -6.00
N GLY A 249 9.55 -16.71 -5.07
CA GLY A 249 10.88 -16.48 -4.54
C GLY A 249 11.77 -17.69 -4.65
N LEU A 250 13.03 -17.43 -4.98
CA LEU A 250 14.13 -18.41 -5.00
C LEU A 250 15.19 -17.95 -4.00
N ALA A 251 15.69 -18.85 -3.17
CA ALA A 251 16.79 -18.57 -2.26
C ALA A 251 17.79 -19.73 -2.30
N TYR A 252 19.07 -19.39 -2.31
CA TYR A 252 20.15 -20.37 -2.39
C TYR A 252 21.11 -20.22 -1.23
N LYS A 253 21.23 -21.22 -0.35
CA LYS A 253 22.15 -21.23 0.77
C LYS A 253 23.59 -21.32 0.24
N TRP A 254 24.24 -20.15 0.18
CA TRP A 254 25.57 -20.04 -0.42
C TRP A 254 26.67 -20.36 0.58
N ILE A 255 26.62 -19.72 1.76
CA ILE A 255 27.62 -19.86 2.83
C ILE A 255 26.91 -20.29 4.10
N GLU A 256 27.46 -21.32 4.76
CA GLU A 256 27.09 -21.75 6.10
C GLU A 256 28.36 -21.82 6.94
N ASN A 257 28.45 -21.02 8.00
CA ASN A 257 29.55 -21.00 8.94
C ASN A 257 29.02 -20.84 10.36
N ARG A 258 29.03 -21.89 11.13
CA ARG A 258 28.46 -21.89 12.49
C ARG A 258 29.36 -21.25 13.55
N GLU A 259 30.60 -20.87 13.22
CA GLU A 259 31.57 -20.34 14.18
C GLU A 259 31.69 -18.79 14.12
N GLY A 260 31.01 -18.13 13.16
CA GLY A 260 31.08 -16.70 12.95
C GLY A 260 29.89 -15.92 13.49
N LEU A 261 29.96 -14.59 13.48
CA LEU A 261 28.81 -13.72 13.73
C LEU A 261 27.72 -13.91 12.67
N ILE A 262 28.12 -14.12 11.42
CA ILE A 262 27.24 -14.44 10.30
C ILE A 262 27.28 -15.95 10.08
N ASN A 263 26.21 -16.63 10.46
CA ASN A 263 26.11 -18.09 10.39
C ASN A 263 25.74 -18.59 9.00
N ALA A 264 24.98 -17.80 8.24
CA ALA A 264 24.63 -18.15 6.86
C ALA A 264 24.41 -16.89 6.01
N ILE A 265 24.73 -17.02 4.71
CA ILE A 265 24.39 -16.04 3.68
C ILE A 265 23.60 -16.77 2.59
N THR A 266 22.37 -16.32 2.36
CA THR A 266 21.44 -16.92 1.42
C THR A 266 20.96 -15.85 0.44
N PRO A 267 21.61 -15.68 -0.74
CA PRO A 267 21.10 -14.85 -1.82
C PRO A 267 19.68 -15.24 -2.18
N LEU A 268 18.87 -14.24 -2.55
CA LEU A 268 17.48 -14.43 -2.95
C LEU A 268 17.15 -13.60 -4.19
N LEU A 269 16.20 -14.13 -4.97
CA LEU A 269 15.60 -13.48 -6.13
C LEU A 269 14.11 -13.71 -6.07
N GLU A 270 13.32 -12.65 -6.22
CA GLU A 270 11.86 -12.74 -6.12
C GLU A 270 11.19 -11.99 -7.26
N LEU A 271 10.07 -12.52 -7.75
CA LEU A 271 9.15 -11.90 -8.70
C LEU A 271 7.83 -11.65 -8.00
N HIS A 272 7.30 -10.44 -8.17
CA HIS A 272 6.05 -10.00 -7.56
C HIS A 272 5.14 -9.44 -8.63
N TYR A 273 3.97 -10.03 -8.80
CA TYR A 273 2.96 -9.57 -9.74
C TYR A 273 1.71 -9.15 -8.97
N SER A 274 1.28 -7.92 -9.20
CA SER A 274 0.11 -7.31 -8.59
C SER A 274 -0.87 -6.87 -9.65
N LEU A 275 -2.11 -7.36 -9.57
CA LEU A 275 -3.14 -7.15 -10.58
C LEU A 275 -4.43 -6.63 -9.93
N GLY A 276 -4.94 -5.49 -10.40
CA GLY A 276 -6.30 -5.04 -10.14
C GLY A 276 -7.30 -5.95 -10.87
N MET A 277 -8.23 -6.57 -10.14
CA MET A 277 -9.17 -7.53 -10.73
C MET A 277 -10.30 -6.88 -11.51
N ARG A 278 -10.54 -5.59 -11.31
CA ARG A 278 -11.50 -4.76 -12.07
C ARG A 278 -10.91 -3.37 -12.32
N ASP A 279 -11.50 -2.63 -13.22
CA ASP A 279 -11.24 -1.21 -13.36
C ASP A 279 -11.79 -0.46 -12.13
N ARG A 280 -11.28 0.73 -11.88
CA ARG A 280 -11.79 1.57 -10.80
C ARG A 280 -13.17 2.11 -11.17
N ASP A 281 -14.04 2.18 -10.18
CA ASP A 281 -15.33 2.81 -10.36
C ASP A 281 -15.17 4.32 -10.53
N GLN A 282 -15.89 4.89 -11.48
CA GLN A 282 -16.09 6.33 -11.55
C GLN A 282 -17.07 6.73 -10.47
N LEU A 283 -16.68 7.61 -9.58
CA LEU A 283 -17.61 8.23 -8.64
C LEU A 283 -18.22 9.45 -9.31
N GLN A 284 -19.44 9.32 -9.75
CA GLN A 284 -20.27 10.48 -10.06
C GLN A 284 -20.95 10.90 -8.76
N SER A 285 -20.66 12.11 -8.26
CA SER A 285 -21.45 12.67 -7.18
C SER A 285 -22.85 12.91 -7.71
N GLY A 286 -23.78 12.01 -7.34
CA GLY A 286 -25.16 12.06 -7.82
C GLY A 286 -25.95 13.18 -7.18
N GLN A 287 -26.62 13.90 -8.00
CA GLN A 287 -27.86 14.67 -7.93
C GLN A 287 -27.72 16.18 -7.90
N ALA A 288 -28.16 16.74 -8.99
CA ALA A 288 -28.85 18.03 -9.22
C ALA A 288 -28.04 19.33 -9.27
N GLU A 289 -26.76 19.36 -8.89
CA GLU A 289 -25.84 20.44 -9.22
C GLU A 289 -24.51 19.84 -9.61
N PRO A 290 -23.74 20.40 -10.57
CA PRO A 290 -22.53 19.76 -11.02
C PRO A 290 -21.58 19.59 -9.84
N PRO A 291 -21.06 18.37 -9.62
CA PRO A 291 -20.15 18.13 -8.53
C PRO A 291 -18.87 18.94 -8.77
N ILE A 292 -18.38 19.58 -7.72
CA ILE A 292 -17.08 20.27 -7.77
C ILE A 292 -15.98 19.28 -8.08
N PHE A 293 -16.18 18.01 -7.78
CA PHE A 293 -15.21 16.93 -7.94
C PHE A 293 -15.78 15.76 -8.72
N ASP A 294 -15.10 15.34 -9.78
CA ASP A 294 -15.35 14.11 -10.50
C ASP A 294 -14.13 13.19 -10.33
N PHE A 295 -14.36 11.90 -10.05
CA PHE A 295 -13.30 10.92 -9.85
C PHE A 295 -13.18 10.10 -11.13
N GLU A 296 -12.17 10.38 -11.94
CA GLU A 296 -11.91 9.61 -13.15
C GLU A 296 -11.28 8.26 -12.84
N SER A 297 -11.67 7.24 -13.60
CA SER A 297 -11.06 5.92 -13.54
C SER A 297 -9.64 5.96 -14.12
N SER A 298 -8.64 5.66 -13.32
CA SER A 298 -7.27 5.48 -13.80
C SER A 298 -7.02 4.00 -14.10
N GLY A 299 -7.25 3.51 -15.26
CA GLY A 299 -6.88 2.21 -15.77
C GLY A 299 -6.72 1.03 -14.78
N ARG A 300 -6.48 -0.16 -15.29
CA ARG A 300 -6.27 -1.36 -14.48
C ARG A 300 -4.85 -1.40 -13.93
N ILE A 301 -4.71 -1.60 -12.63
CA ILE A 301 -3.40 -1.82 -11.99
C ILE A 301 -2.80 -3.13 -12.51
N SER A 302 -1.57 -3.07 -13.01
CA SER A 302 -0.80 -4.26 -13.41
C SER A 302 0.68 -3.96 -13.21
N VAL A 303 1.29 -4.51 -12.18
CA VAL A 303 2.69 -4.24 -11.81
C VAL A 303 3.45 -5.54 -11.66
N LEU A 304 4.61 -5.61 -12.28
CA LEU A 304 5.56 -6.68 -12.11
C LEU A 304 6.85 -6.11 -11.54
N ASN A 305 7.26 -6.58 -10.37
CA ASN A 305 8.50 -6.17 -9.72
C ASN A 305 9.49 -7.34 -9.64
N LEU A 306 10.77 -7.02 -9.76
CA LEU A 306 11.90 -7.93 -9.53
C LEU A 306 12.67 -7.47 -8.30
N THR A 307 12.88 -8.38 -7.36
CA THR A 307 13.64 -8.13 -6.15
C THR A 307 14.87 -9.02 -6.09
N ALA A 308 16.01 -8.44 -5.78
CA ALA A 308 17.26 -9.16 -5.52
C ALA A 308 17.84 -8.75 -4.16
N GLY A 309 18.32 -9.73 -3.38
CA GLY A 309 18.84 -9.48 -2.06
C GLY A 309 19.55 -10.68 -1.46
N ALA A 310 19.76 -10.63 -0.15
CA ALA A 310 20.32 -11.74 0.60
C ALA A 310 19.72 -11.81 2.01
N SER A 311 19.55 -13.02 2.52
CA SER A 311 19.25 -13.26 3.93
C SER A 311 20.54 -13.57 4.67
N LEU A 312 20.84 -12.78 5.70
CA LEU A 312 21.97 -12.95 6.60
C LEU A 312 21.43 -13.52 7.91
N GLN A 313 21.91 -14.70 8.30
CA GLN A 313 21.63 -15.26 9.62
C GLN A 313 22.70 -14.85 10.60
N LEU A 314 22.30 -14.14 11.67
CA LEU A 314 23.16 -13.69 12.75
C LEU A 314 22.87 -14.53 14.01
N GLY A 315 23.81 -15.36 14.41
CA GLY A 315 23.56 -16.37 15.44
C GLY A 315 22.43 -17.32 15.04
N ASP A 316 21.69 -17.84 16.02
CA ASP A 316 20.67 -18.87 15.77
C ASP A 316 19.28 -18.30 15.48
N SER A 317 19.02 -17.05 15.85
CA SER A 317 17.63 -16.51 15.90
C SER A 317 17.39 -15.24 15.12
N ILE A 318 18.43 -14.52 14.64
CA ILE A 318 18.25 -13.23 13.97
C ILE A 318 18.51 -13.40 12.47
N PHE A 319 17.56 -12.98 11.66
CA PHE A 319 17.65 -12.94 10.21
C PHE A 319 17.49 -11.51 9.72
N VAL A 320 18.48 -11.01 8.99
CA VAL A 320 18.45 -9.67 8.38
C VAL A 320 18.49 -9.84 6.87
N ARG A 321 17.55 -9.25 6.16
CA ARG A 321 17.38 -9.36 4.71
C ARG A 321 17.41 -7.99 4.06
N PRO A 322 18.58 -7.46 3.68
CA PRO A 322 18.64 -6.34 2.76
C PRO A 322 18.28 -6.79 1.34
N ALA A 323 17.47 -6.00 0.65
CA ALA A 323 17.19 -6.23 -0.76
C ALA A 323 16.81 -4.94 -1.49
N PHE A 324 16.82 -5.04 -2.81
CA PHE A 324 16.51 -3.98 -3.75
C PHE A 324 15.47 -4.48 -4.75
N SER A 325 14.41 -3.73 -4.95
CA SER A 325 13.31 -4.07 -5.84
C SER A 325 13.11 -2.99 -6.89
N ILE A 326 12.87 -3.40 -8.12
CA ILE A 326 12.59 -2.51 -9.24
C ILE A 326 11.31 -2.94 -9.97
N PRO A 327 10.47 -2.01 -10.41
CA PRO A 327 9.37 -2.33 -11.32
C PRO A 327 9.94 -2.70 -12.71
N LEU A 328 9.45 -3.81 -13.26
CA LEU A 328 9.76 -4.27 -14.62
C LEU A 328 8.73 -3.77 -15.64
N SER A 329 7.63 -3.19 -15.19
CA SER A 329 6.56 -2.68 -16.02
C SER A 329 6.41 -1.17 -15.84
N ASN A 330 6.30 -0.44 -16.94
CA ASN A 330 6.04 1.02 -16.94
C ASN A 330 4.52 1.32 -16.99
N GLY A 331 3.68 0.41 -16.54
CA GLY A 331 2.22 0.53 -16.61
C GLY A 331 1.62 1.31 -15.43
N ALA A 332 0.31 1.58 -15.50
CA ALA A 332 -0.45 2.14 -14.40
C ALA A 332 -0.28 1.28 -13.13
N GLY A 333 0.36 1.84 -12.11
CA GLY A 333 0.69 1.15 -10.87
C GLY A 333 2.20 0.98 -10.60
N ALA A 334 3.09 1.18 -11.59
CA ALA A 334 4.50 1.43 -11.32
C ALA A 334 4.62 2.83 -10.73
N SER A 335 4.68 2.91 -9.42
CA SER A 335 4.47 4.15 -8.68
C SER A 335 5.73 4.69 -8.02
N TYR A 336 6.85 4.05 -8.22
CA TYR A 336 8.16 4.42 -7.69
C TYR A 336 9.25 3.90 -8.63
N ASP A 337 10.45 4.48 -8.55
CA ASP A 337 11.58 4.07 -9.40
C ASP A 337 12.26 2.82 -8.86
N TYR A 338 12.48 2.75 -7.55
CA TYR A 338 12.98 1.55 -6.87
C TYR A 338 12.57 1.51 -5.39
N GLU A 339 12.64 0.33 -4.80
CA GLU A 339 12.52 0.10 -3.38
C GLU A 339 13.83 -0.47 -2.84
N PHE A 340 14.37 0.15 -1.79
CA PHE A 340 15.39 -0.46 -0.95
C PHE A 340 14.80 -0.76 0.42
N GLY A 341 15.10 -1.94 0.95
CA GLY A 341 14.63 -2.23 2.28
C GLY A 341 15.48 -3.22 3.05
N VAL A 342 15.16 -3.32 4.32
CA VAL A 342 15.77 -4.26 5.26
C VAL A 342 14.67 -4.92 6.08
N HIS A 343 14.51 -6.22 5.93
CA HIS A 343 13.62 -7.02 6.75
C HIS A 343 14.40 -7.70 7.88
N VAL A 344 13.85 -7.66 9.07
CA VAL A 344 14.44 -8.30 10.25
C VAL A 344 13.42 -9.27 10.86
N ASN A 345 13.86 -10.49 11.13
CA ASN A 345 13.11 -11.49 11.88
C ASN A 345 13.92 -11.96 13.06
N ILE A 346 13.31 -11.96 14.25
CA ILE A 346 13.92 -12.50 15.46
C ILE A 346 13.07 -13.68 15.90
N LEU A 347 13.62 -14.90 15.72
CA LEU A 347 12.96 -16.15 16.12
C LEU A 347 13.03 -16.33 17.63
N ARG A 348 12.01 -16.99 18.18
CA ARG A 348 11.87 -17.30 19.62
C ARG A 348 11.81 -18.80 19.85
#